data_8c9ff9c433d0285d536727bea6f22a7e
#
_entry.id   8c9ff9c433d0285d536727bea6f22a7e
#
_cell.length_a   1.000
_cell.length_b   1.000
_cell.length_c   1.000
_cell.angle_alpha   90.00
_cell.angle_beta   90.00
_cell.angle_gamma   90.00
#
_symmetry.space_group_name_H-M   'P 1'
#
loop_
_entity.id
_entity.type
_entity.pdbx_description
1 polymer ?
#
loop_
_entity_poly.entity_id
_entity_poly.type
_entity_poly.pdbx_seq_one_letter_code
_entity_poly.pdbx_strand_id
1 'polypeptide(L)'
;MQMLIDTNVIMDVLVGREPFLHHSQQVVKLCTDKSIHGFIAAHSITNLFYILRKYYNSDECRSILLGLLDIFSIISVDEDKLRRS
;
A
#
# COMPACT_ATOMS: atom_id res chain seq x y z
N MET A 1 -13.59 -4.88 -9.64
CA MET A 1 -12.71 -3.77 -10.06
C MET A 1 -11.33 -3.97 -9.46
N GLN A 2 -10.30 -3.75 -10.26
CA GLN A 2 -8.91 -3.90 -9.81
C GLN A 2 -8.22 -2.55 -9.82
N MET A 3 -7.38 -2.31 -8.82
CA MET A 3 -6.70 -1.02 -8.68
C MET A 3 -5.30 -1.22 -8.12
N LEU A 4 -4.32 -0.61 -8.75
CA LEU A 4 -2.94 -0.59 -8.23
C LEU A 4 -2.85 0.54 -7.22
N ILE A 5 -2.47 0.21 -5.99
CA ILE A 5 -2.41 1.16 -4.89
C ILE A 5 -0.98 1.68 -4.75
N ASP A 6 -0.85 3.01 -4.74
CA ASP A 6 0.43 3.67 -4.54
C ASP A 6 0.82 3.66 -3.06
N THR A 7 2.12 3.63 -2.82
CA THR A 7 2.69 3.75 -1.48
C THR A 7 2.19 4.99 -0.76
N ASN A 8 2.01 6.10 -1.49
CA ASN A 8 1.53 7.36 -0.90
C ASN A 8 0.16 7.22 -0.26
N VAL A 9 -0.74 6.47 -0.89
CA VAL A 9 -2.08 6.24 -0.34
C VAL A 9 -1.98 5.54 1.02
N ILE A 10 -1.14 4.52 1.10
CA ILE A 10 -0.96 3.76 2.33
C ILE A 10 -0.33 4.63 3.41
N MET A 11 0.68 5.41 3.06
CA MET A 11 1.36 6.29 4.01
C MET A 11 0.43 7.38 4.53
N ASP A 12 -0.44 7.93 3.67
CA ASP A 12 -1.40 8.93 4.09
C ASP A 12 -2.30 8.41 5.20
N VAL A 13 -2.72 7.15 5.09
CA VAL A 13 -3.56 6.51 6.10
C VAL A 13 -2.77 6.22 7.38
N LEU A 14 -1.57 5.67 7.24
CA LEU A 14 -0.78 5.23 8.39
C LEU A 14 -0.21 6.39 9.19
N VAL A 15 0.22 7.45 8.51
CA VAL A 15 0.83 8.62 9.17
C VAL A 15 -0.21 9.71 9.45
N GLY A 16 -1.35 9.64 8.79
CA GLY A 16 -2.42 10.60 8.99
C GLY A 16 -2.17 11.94 8.31
N ARG A 17 -1.70 11.91 7.07
CA ARG A 17 -1.39 13.13 6.33
C ARG A 17 -2.64 13.84 5.86
N GLU A 18 -2.80 15.08 6.29
CA GLU A 18 -3.82 15.96 5.78
C GLU A 18 -3.28 16.76 4.60
N PRO A 19 -4.08 17.13 3.61
CA PRO A 19 -5.54 16.92 3.50
C PRO A 19 -5.94 15.61 2.80
N PHE A 20 -4.99 14.75 2.46
CA PHE A 20 -5.23 13.55 1.65
C PHE A 20 -5.75 12.36 2.44
N LEU A 21 -5.71 12.45 3.77
CA LEU A 21 -6.08 11.33 4.65
C LEU A 21 -7.48 10.80 4.36
N HIS A 22 -8.45 11.69 4.19
CA HIS A 22 -9.84 11.28 4.00
C HIS A 22 -10.03 10.45 2.73
N HIS A 23 -9.44 10.89 1.62
CA HIS A 23 -9.51 10.15 0.36
C HIS A 23 -8.80 8.80 0.47
N SER A 24 -7.63 8.79 1.08
CA SER A 24 -6.86 7.58 1.23
C SER A 24 -7.56 6.55 2.10
N GLN A 25 -8.23 7.01 3.16
CA GLN A 25 -9.02 6.14 4.01
C GLN A 25 -10.19 5.51 3.26
N GLN A 26 -10.84 6.25 2.39
CA GLN A 26 -11.92 5.73 1.58
C GLN A 26 -11.45 4.64 0.63
N VAL A 27 -10.31 4.85 -0.01
CA VAL A 27 -9.73 3.86 -0.92
C VAL A 27 -9.40 2.57 -0.17
N VAL A 28 -8.74 2.70 0.98
CA VAL A 28 -8.38 1.53 1.79
C VAL A 28 -9.63 0.80 2.28
N LYS A 29 -10.65 1.54 2.68
CA LYS A 29 -11.90 0.95 3.13
C LYS A 29 -12.56 0.13 2.01
N LEU A 30 -12.59 0.64 0.79
CA LEU A 30 -13.14 -0.08 -0.35
C LEU A 30 -12.37 -1.38 -0.62
N CYS A 31 -11.06 -1.34 -0.46
CA CYS A 31 -10.24 -2.54 -0.61
C CYS A 31 -10.49 -3.53 0.53
N THR A 32 -10.67 -3.05 1.76
CA THR A 32 -10.96 -3.89 2.91
C THR A 32 -12.32 -4.58 2.77
N ASP A 33 -13.31 -3.84 2.28
CA ASP A 33 -14.65 -4.37 2.03
C ASP A 33 -14.72 -5.27 0.80
N LYS A 34 -13.60 -5.36 0.06
CA LYS A 34 -13.49 -6.14 -1.18
C LYS A 34 -14.38 -5.63 -2.31
N SER A 35 -14.82 -4.39 -2.23
CA SER A 35 -15.49 -3.71 -3.33
C SER A 35 -14.53 -3.45 -4.47
N ILE A 36 -13.25 -3.22 -4.14
CA ILE A 36 -12.16 -3.04 -5.09
C ILE A 36 -11.07 -4.04 -4.73
N HIS A 37 -10.52 -4.73 -5.73
CA HIS A 37 -9.37 -5.59 -5.52
C HIS A 37 -8.10 -4.76 -5.65
N GLY A 38 -7.49 -4.42 -4.52
CA GLY A 38 -6.29 -3.59 -4.49
C GLY A 38 -5.02 -4.40 -4.64
N PHE A 39 -4.10 -3.90 -5.44
CA PHE A 39 -2.79 -4.51 -5.66
C PHE A 39 -1.70 -3.53 -5.26
N ILE A 40 -0.61 -4.07 -4.70
CA ILE A 40 0.58 -3.30 -4.40
C ILE A 40 1.74 -3.94 -5.14
N ALA A 41 2.53 -3.13 -5.85
CA ALA A 41 3.71 -3.63 -6.54
C ALA A 41 4.76 -4.10 -5.53
N ALA A 42 5.44 -5.19 -5.84
CA ALA A 42 6.42 -5.79 -4.93
C ALA A 42 7.49 -4.79 -4.50
N HIS A 43 8.00 -3.97 -5.43
CA HIS A 43 9.02 -2.98 -5.10
C HIS A 43 8.49 -1.88 -4.18
N SER A 44 7.20 -1.60 -4.25
CA SER A 44 6.58 -0.61 -3.36
C SER A 44 6.55 -1.09 -1.91
N ILE A 45 6.45 -2.39 -1.69
CA ILE A 45 6.51 -2.97 -0.34
C ILE A 45 7.87 -2.69 0.30
N THR A 46 8.96 -2.84 -0.45
CA THR A 46 10.30 -2.54 0.04
C THR A 46 10.43 -1.05 0.40
N ASN A 47 9.96 -0.18 -0.47
CA ASN A 47 9.98 1.26 -0.22
C ASN A 47 9.13 1.62 1.01
N LEU A 48 7.97 1.01 1.11
CA LEU A 48 7.06 1.24 2.23
C LEU A 48 7.71 0.82 3.54
N PHE A 49 8.36 -0.34 3.56
CA PHE A 49 9.06 -0.82 4.75
C PHE A 49 10.15 0.15 5.18
N TYR A 50 10.90 0.67 4.22
CA TYR A 50 11.95 1.66 4.47
C TYR A 50 11.39 2.92 5.12
N ILE A 51 10.27 3.41 4.59
CA ILE A 51 9.63 4.61 5.11
C ILE A 51 9.04 4.36 6.51
N LEU A 52 8.40 3.20 6.68
CA LEU A 52 7.79 2.85 7.97
C LEU A 52 8.82 2.76 9.09
N ARG A 53 10.03 2.34 8.79
CA ARG A 53 11.07 2.24 9.81
C ARG A 53 11.47 3.59 10.40
N LYS A 54 11.14 4.68 9.73
CA LYS A 54 11.38 6.03 10.25
C LYS A 54 10.35 6.44 11.29
N TYR A 55 9.17 5.82 11.26
CA TYR A 55 8.05 6.18 12.12
C TYR A 55 7.75 5.11 13.17
N TYR A 56 8.07 3.86 12.88
CA TYR A 56 7.70 2.72 13.71
C TYR A 56 8.91 1.82 13.96
N ASN A 57 8.84 1.03 15.04
CA ASN A 57 9.88 0.02 15.29
C ASN A 57 9.70 -1.19 14.37
N SER A 58 10.66 -2.14 14.42
CA SER A 58 10.65 -3.30 13.54
C SER A 58 9.41 -4.17 13.70
N ASP A 59 8.98 -4.39 14.95
CA ASP A 59 7.81 -5.22 15.22
C ASP A 59 6.54 -4.57 14.69
N GLU A 60 6.41 -3.27 14.87
CA GLU A 60 5.27 -2.51 14.36
C GLU A 60 5.25 -2.52 12.83
N CYS A 61 6.41 -2.33 12.20
CA CYS A 61 6.51 -2.38 10.74
C CYS A 61 6.05 -3.72 10.20
N ARG A 62 6.48 -4.80 10.85
CA ARG A 62 6.09 -6.15 10.45
C ARG A 62 4.59 -6.35 10.57
N SER A 63 4.00 -5.92 11.68
CA SER A 63 2.56 -6.03 11.90
C SER A 63 1.77 -5.26 10.84
N ILE A 64 2.21 -4.05 10.51
CA ILE A 64 1.57 -3.22 9.49
C ILE A 64 1.63 -3.92 8.14
N LEU A 65 2.80 -4.45 7.77
CA LEU A 65 2.97 -5.12 6.49
C LEU A 65 2.10 -6.37 6.38
N LEU A 66 2.02 -7.15 7.45
CA LEU A 66 1.17 -8.34 7.47
C LEU A 66 -0.30 -7.95 7.28
N GLY A 67 -0.74 -6.88 7.93
CA GLY A 67 -2.10 -6.36 7.75
C GLY A 67 -2.36 -5.92 6.32
N LEU A 68 -1.39 -5.28 5.69
CA LEU A 68 -1.50 -4.84 4.30
C LEU A 68 -1.59 -6.04 3.34
N LEU A 69 -0.83 -7.09 3.61
CA LEU A 69 -0.89 -8.30 2.80
C LEU A 69 -2.24 -9.00 2.89
N ASP A 70 -2.95 -8.80 3.99
CA ASP A 70 -4.29 -9.36 4.18
C ASP A 70 -5.33 -8.60 3.33
N ILE A 71 -5.13 -7.30 3.16
CA ILE A 71 -6.06 -6.43 2.45
C ILE A 71 -5.76 -6.36 0.95
N PHE A 72 -4.47 -6.30 0.60
CA PHE A 72 -4.01 -6.09 -0.76
C PHE A 72 -3.27 -7.31 -1.29
N SER A 73 -3.34 -7.51 -2.59
CA SER A 73 -2.54 -8.53 -3.26
C SER A 73 -1.23 -7.91 -3.75
N ILE A 74 -0.17 -8.69 -3.68
CA ILE A 74 1.14 -8.25 -4.15
C ILE A 74 1.35 -8.73 -5.57
N ILE A 75 1.76 -7.83 -6.45
CA ILE A 75 2.10 -8.17 -7.83
C ILE A 75 3.56 -7.84 -8.10
N SER A 76 4.19 -8.69 -8.87
CA SER A 76 5.54 -8.45 -9.33
C SER A 76 5.47 -7.72 -10.68
N VAL A 77 6.00 -6.50 -10.72
CA VAL A 77 5.99 -5.71 -11.95
C VAL A 77 7.38 -5.76 -12.55
N ASP A 78 7.48 -6.38 -13.71
CA ASP A 78 8.72 -6.51 -14.45
C ASP A 78 8.94 -5.25 -15.29
N GLU A 79 10.14 -4.68 -15.22
CA GLU A 79 10.50 -3.49 -15.98
C GLU A 79 10.31 -3.70 -17.48
N ASP A 80 10.65 -4.88 -17.97
CA ASP A 80 10.50 -5.19 -19.39
C ASP A 80 9.05 -5.12 -19.83
N LYS A 81 8.14 -5.56 -18.99
CA LYS A 81 6.71 -5.45 -19.26
C LYS A 81 6.26 -4.02 -19.26
N LEU A 82 6.78 -3.20 -18.37
CA LEU A 82 6.45 -1.78 -18.31
C LEU A 82 6.91 -1.06 -19.56
N ARG A 83 8.10 -1.40 -20.06
CA ARG A 83 8.63 -0.77 -21.27
C ARG A 83 7.81 -1.11 -22.50
N ARG A 84 7.21 -2.28 -22.54
CA ARG A 84 6.37 -2.71 -23.66
C ARG A 84 4.99 -2.12 -23.64
N SER A 85 4.61 -1.65 -22.49
CA SER A 85 3.31 -1.01 -22.33
C SER A 85 3.34 0.41 -22.86
#